data_df5ba7ffb94c6e57de8f08c8823af002
#
_entry.id   df5ba7ffb94c6e57de8f08c8823af002
#
_cell.length_a   1.000
_cell.length_b   1.000
_cell.length_c   1.000
_cell.angle_alpha   90.00
_cell.angle_beta   90.00
_cell.angle_gamma   90.00
#
_symmetry.space_group_name_H-M   'P 1'
#
loop_
_entity.id
_entity.type
_entity.pdbx_description
1 polymer ?
#
loop_
_entity_poly.entity_id
_entity_poly.type
_entity_poly.pdbx_seq_one_letter_code
_entity_poly.pdbx_strand_id
1 'polypeptide(L)'
;MPIAAALLLALQVTPGASAERPMLDAFRTVCDKVQSLDDMKAAAQESGWTEFAEGAEPRVERLNKLGRDAIGEDGTSSGANFRKALNGRTLFLLVTRFEDKSGFWGTGCRIYDFEATAGIPDADAESWMGRKPTGVVSPGASVGRKLLWEPGWREGFTVEVSHVPQSSPLREKFGLSGNILVAQAIGGF
;
A
#
# COMPACT_ATOMS: atom_id res chain seq x y z
N MET A 1 -37.89 54.22 4.66
CA MET A 1 -37.82 52.82 4.16
C MET A 1 -36.39 52.32 4.36
N PRO A 2 -36.13 51.39 5.27
CA PRO A 2 -34.79 50.80 5.45
C PRO A 2 -34.64 49.60 4.51
N ILE A 3 -33.57 49.59 3.74
CA ILE A 3 -33.14 48.48 2.86
C ILE A 3 -32.41 47.46 3.75
N ALA A 4 -33.00 46.28 3.92
CA ALA A 4 -32.34 45.18 4.61
C ALA A 4 -31.34 44.53 3.64
N ALA A 5 -30.04 44.65 3.92
CA ALA A 5 -28.97 43.93 3.22
C ALA A 5 -28.93 42.49 3.76
N ALA A 6 -29.36 41.53 2.96
CA ALA A 6 -29.19 40.11 3.26
C ALA A 6 -27.74 39.71 3.01
N LEU A 7 -27.02 39.36 4.11
CA LEU A 7 -25.67 38.83 4.08
C LEU A 7 -25.75 37.33 3.70
N LEU A 8 -25.44 36.99 2.45
CA LEU A 8 -25.27 35.61 2.03
C LEU A 8 -23.94 35.07 2.60
N LEU A 9 -24.00 34.29 3.68
CA LEU A 9 -22.89 33.47 4.11
C LEU A 9 -22.68 32.34 3.08
N ALA A 10 -21.67 32.46 2.25
CA ALA A 10 -21.19 31.36 1.45
C ALA A 10 -20.53 30.32 2.40
N LEU A 11 -21.19 29.20 2.60
CA LEU A 11 -20.60 28.01 3.23
C LEU A 11 -19.43 27.55 2.35
N GLN A 12 -18.20 27.87 2.77
CA GLN A 12 -17.01 27.30 2.17
C GLN A 12 -16.99 25.81 2.58
N VAL A 13 -17.40 24.93 1.65
CA VAL A 13 -17.16 23.49 1.77
C VAL A 13 -15.65 23.28 1.65
N THR A 14 -14.98 23.18 2.79
CA THR A 14 -13.60 22.65 2.82
C THR A 14 -13.64 21.26 2.20
N PRO A 15 -12.79 20.94 1.22
CA PRO A 15 -12.68 19.57 0.70
C PRO A 15 -12.38 18.66 1.90
N GLY A 16 -13.34 17.82 2.26
CA GLY A 16 -13.16 16.86 3.35
C GLY A 16 -11.95 15.99 3.05
N ALA A 17 -11.08 15.79 4.05
CA ALA A 17 -9.98 14.85 3.91
C ALA A 17 -10.55 13.51 3.44
N SER A 18 -9.97 12.93 2.38
CA SER A 18 -10.38 11.62 1.85
C SER A 18 -10.40 10.56 2.96
N ALA A 19 -11.44 9.73 2.97
CA ALA A 19 -11.55 8.61 3.92
C ALA A 19 -10.35 7.64 3.86
N GLU A 20 -9.65 7.64 2.72
CA GLU A 20 -8.48 6.78 2.48
C GLU A 20 -7.14 7.44 2.86
N ARG A 21 -7.14 8.75 3.14
CA ARG A 21 -5.92 9.48 3.51
C ARG A 21 -5.18 8.87 4.70
N PRO A 22 -5.84 8.42 5.77
CA PRO A 22 -5.15 7.78 6.90
C PRO A 22 -4.41 6.49 6.52
N MET A 23 -4.95 5.69 5.57
CA MET A 23 -4.26 4.49 5.08
C MET A 23 -3.01 4.87 4.26
N LEU A 24 -3.12 5.86 3.39
CA LEU A 24 -2.01 6.37 2.58
C LEU A 24 -0.89 6.94 3.48
N ASP A 25 -1.25 7.68 4.52
CA ASP A 25 -0.27 8.27 5.46
C ASP A 25 0.38 7.19 6.33
N ALA A 26 -0.38 6.19 6.80
CA ALA A 26 0.16 5.03 7.52
C ALA A 26 1.15 4.23 6.67
N PHE A 27 0.84 4.07 5.37
CA PHE A 27 1.74 3.44 4.41
C PHE A 27 3.05 4.24 4.26
N ARG A 28 2.97 5.54 4.02
CA ARG A 28 4.16 6.37 3.86
C ARG A 28 5.04 6.38 5.10
N THR A 29 4.44 6.42 6.30
CA THR A 29 5.18 6.44 7.57
C THR A 29 6.15 5.27 7.68
N VAL A 30 5.74 4.07 7.27
CA VAL A 30 6.59 2.87 7.33
C VAL A 30 7.39 2.69 6.05
N CYS A 31 6.71 2.77 4.91
CA CYS A 31 7.28 2.34 3.63
C CYS A 31 8.24 3.36 3.00
N ASP A 32 8.32 4.58 3.54
CA ASP A 32 9.40 5.52 3.20
C ASP A 32 10.79 4.99 3.61
N LYS A 33 10.84 3.97 4.47
CA LYS A 33 12.04 3.26 4.91
C LYS A 33 12.35 2.00 4.09
N VAL A 34 11.74 1.81 2.92
CA VAL A 34 11.77 0.55 2.16
C VAL A 34 13.16 0.04 1.78
N GLN A 35 14.21 0.85 1.85
CA GLN A 35 15.60 0.40 1.62
C GLN A 35 16.16 -0.47 2.76
N SER A 36 15.59 -0.36 3.97
CA SER A 36 16.07 -1.07 5.15
C SER A 36 14.93 -1.85 5.80
N LEU A 37 15.06 -3.17 5.88
CA LEU A 37 14.08 -4.01 6.55
C LEU A 37 13.94 -3.65 8.03
N ASP A 38 15.06 -3.41 8.71
CA ASP A 38 15.06 -3.11 10.14
C ASP A 38 14.42 -1.74 10.43
N ASP A 39 14.67 -0.73 9.58
CA ASP A 39 14.04 0.58 9.72
C ASP A 39 12.52 0.52 9.45
N MET A 40 12.08 -0.31 8.49
CA MET A 40 10.64 -0.54 8.28
C MET A 40 9.99 -1.20 9.49
N LYS A 41 10.65 -2.21 10.10
CA LYS A 41 10.15 -2.90 11.31
C LYS A 41 10.05 -1.93 12.49
N ALA A 42 11.10 -1.12 12.72
CA ALA A 42 11.11 -0.11 13.77
C ALA A 42 9.99 0.92 13.56
N ALA A 43 9.87 1.48 12.35
CA ALA A 43 8.82 2.45 12.01
C ALA A 43 7.41 1.87 12.16
N ALA A 44 7.20 0.59 11.84
CA ALA A 44 5.94 -0.08 12.05
C ALA A 44 5.58 -0.13 13.55
N GLN A 45 6.50 -0.58 14.40
CA GLN A 45 6.29 -0.66 15.84
C GLN A 45 6.04 0.73 16.46
N GLU A 46 6.85 1.71 16.13
CA GLU A 46 6.73 3.10 16.61
C GLU A 46 5.40 3.75 16.19
N SER A 47 4.88 3.40 15.02
CA SER A 47 3.59 3.91 14.52
C SER A 47 2.38 3.07 14.92
N GLY A 48 2.55 2.14 15.89
CA GLY A 48 1.45 1.40 16.53
C GLY A 48 0.91 0.22 15.71
N TRP A 49 1.73 -0.37 14.83
CA TRP A 49 1.43 -1.66 14.24
C TRP A 49 1.80 -2.78 15.21
N THR A 50 0.98 -3.82 15.26
CA THR A 50 1.23 -4.99 16.10
C THR A 50 1.73 -6.13 15.22
N GLU A 51 2.93 -6.61 15.52
CA GLU A 51 3.50 -7.78 14.86
C GLU A 51 2.70 -9.03 15.18
N PHE A 52 2.56 -9.95 14.22
CA PHE A 52 1.91 -11.24 14.42
C PHE A 52 2.71 -12.36 13.75
N ALA A 53 2.57 -13.55 14.31
CA ALA A 53 3.30 -14.73 13.87
C ALA A 53 2.86 -15.20 12.47
N GLU A 54 3.78 -15.82 11.75
CA GLU A 54 3.49 -16.54 10.51
C GLU A 54 2.34 -17.55 10.73
N GLY A 55 1.44 -17.68 9.74
CA GLY A 55 0.26 -18.55 9.83
C GLY A 55 -0.95 -17.98 10.57
N ALA A 56 -0.81 -16.87 11.31
CA ALA A 56 -1.93 -16.30 12.08
C ALA A 56 -3.02 -15.64 11.21
N GLU A 57 -2.72 -15.25 9.96
CA GLU A 57 -3.68 -14.75 8.98
C GLU A 57 -3.50 -15.52 7.66
N PRO A 58 -4.46 -16.37 7.28
CA PRO A 58 -4.30 -17.26 6.11
C PRO A 58 -4.04 -16.55 4.78
N ARG A 59 -4.61 -15.33 4.59
CA ARG A 59 -4.40 -14.55 3.36
C ARG A 59 -2.96 -14.03 3.28
N VAL A 60 -2.43 -13.55 4.40
CA VAL A 60 -1.03 -13.10 4.50
C VAL A 60 -0.08 -14.27 4.31
N GLU A 61 -0.36 -15.41 4.94
CA GLU A 61 0.46 -16.62 4.78
C GLU A 61 0.53 -17.09 3.31
N ARG A 62 -0.60 -17.05 2.61
CA ARG A 62 -0.63 -17.35 1.18
C ARG A 62 0.27 -16.43 0.37
N LEU A 63 0.26 -15.12 0.66
CA LEU A 63 1.12 -14.14 -0.02
C LEU A 63 2.61 -14.36 0.31
N ASN A 64 2.93 -14.63 1.56
CA ASN A 64 4.30 -14.97 1.98
C ASN A 64 4.81 -16.21 1.27
N LYS A 65 3.97 -17.26 1.20
CA LYS A 65 4.32 -18.48 0.46
C LYS A 65 4.58 -18.22 -1.01
N LEU A 66 3.70 -17.47 -1.68
CA LEU A 66 3.89 -17.10 -3.09
C LEU A 66 5.19 -16.31 -3.31
N GLY A 67 5.54 -15.42 -2.37
CA GLY A 67 6.80 -14.70 -2.40
C GLY A 67 8.02 -15.63 -2.27
N ARG A 68 8.01 -16.55 -1.31
CA ARG A 68 9.07 -17.55 -1.13
C ARG A 68 9.22 -18.47 -2.36
N ASP A 69 8.09 -18.97 -2.88
CA ASP A 69 8.09 -19.84 -4.05
C ASP A 69 8.69 -19.13 -5.29
N ALA A 70 8.46 -17.81 -5.42
CA ALA A 70 8.99 -17.01 -6.53
C ALA A 70 10.50 -16.75 -6.45
N ILE A 71 11.07 -16.73 -5.23
CA ILE A 71 12.51 -16.55 -5.01
C ILE A 71 13.27 -17.86 -5.34
N GLY A 72 12.63 -19.02 -5.09
CA GLY A 72 13.21 -20.33 -5.34
C GLY A 72 14.38 -20.67 -4.40
N GLU A 73 15.23 -21.64 -4.83
CA GLU A 73 16.35 -22.16 -4.03
C GLU A 73 17.62 -21.27 -4.07
N ASP A 74 17.66 -20.30 -4.98
CA ASP A 74 18.83 -19.46 -5.21
C ASP A 74 18.88 -18.21 -4.34
N GLY A 75 17.81 -17.93 -3.60
CA GLY A 75 17.71 -16.76 -2.75
C GLY A 75 17.29 -17.05 -1.32
N THR A 76 17.49 -16.04 -0.48
CA THR A 76 17.01 -16.00 0.90
C THR A 76 15.96 -14.91 1.05
N SER A 77 14.99 -15.14 1.93
CA SER A 77 13.95 -14.18 2.24
C SER A 77 13.82 -13.98 3.74
N SER A 78 13.66 -12.75 4.16
CA SER A 78 13.35 -12.37 5.54
C SER A 78 12.25 -11.31 5.55
N GLY A 79 11.54 -11.18 6.67
CA GLY A 79 10.48 -10.19 6.77
C GLY A 79 9.74 -10.24 8.10
N ALA A 80 8.70 -9.43 8.20
CA ALA A 80 7.78 -9.42 9.32
C ALA A 80 6.37 -9.03 8.85
N ASN A 81 5.36 -9.50 9.58
CA ASN A 81 3.96 -9.24 9.33
C ASN A 81 3.38 -8.44 10.49
N PHE A 82 2.66 -7.38 10.18
CA PHE A 82 2.02 -6.52 11.17
C PHE A 82 0.56 -6.30 10.81
N ARG A 83 -0.25 -5.97 11.82
CA ARG A 83 -1.65 -5.55 11.67
C ARG A 83 -1.93 -4.28 12.44
N LYS A 84 -2.87 -3.50 11.95
CA LYS A 84 -3.34 -2.28 12.62
C LYS A 84 -4.82 -2.07 12.35
N ALA A 85 -5.58 -1.76 13.39
CA ALA A 85 -6.94 -1.25 13.23
C ALA A 85 -6.88 0.24 12.86
N LEU A 86 -7.55 0.61 11.77
CA LEU A 86 -7.61 1.99 11.29
C LEU A 86 -9.00 2.26 10.72
N ASN A 87 -9.72 3.24 11.29
CA ASN A 87 -11.07 3.63 10.85
C ASN A 87 -12.05 2.44 10.74
N GLY A 88 -12.01 1.52 11.72
CA GLY A 88 -12.89 0.35 11.76
C GLY A 88 -12.50 -0.79 10.82
N ARG A 89 -11.39 -0.66 10.08
CA ARG A 89 -10.83 -1.69 9.20
C ARG A 89 -9.56 -2.29 9.80
N THR A 90 -9.27 -3.53 9.49
CA THR A 90 -7.99 -4.17 9.83
C THR A 90 -7.07 -4.14 8.62
N LEU A 91 -5.99 -3.40 8.74
CA LEU A 91 -4.93 -3.35 7.73
C LEU A 91 -3.82 -4.34 8.08
N PHE A 92 -3.22 -4.93 7.05
CA PHE A 92 -2.07 -5.84 7.17
C PHE A 92 -0.87 -5.23 6.46
N LEU A 93 0.25 -5.14 7.17
CA LEU A 93 1.51 -4.64 6.64
C LEU A 93 2.49 -5.81 6.56
N LEU A 94 3.08 -5.99 5.38
CA LEU A 94 4.13 -6.96 5.12
C LEU A 94 5.40 -6.20 4.72
N VAL A 95 6.47 -6.40 5.46
CA VAL A 95 7.80 -5.90 5.13
C VAL A 95 8.71 -7.08 4.83
N THR A 96 9.39 -7.05 3.69
CA THR A 96 10.17 -8.18 3.20
C THR A 96 11.49 -7.71 2.60
N ARG A 97 12.51 -8.54 2.72
CA ARG A 97 13.77 -8.44 1.98
C ARG A 97 14.09 -9.81 1.38
N PHE A 98 14.49 -9.82 0.14
CA PHE A 98 15.12 -10.99 -0.46
C PHE A 98 16.53 -10.63 -0.96
N GLU A 99 17.39 -11.64 -1.06
CA GLU A 99 18.74 -11.51 -1.61
C GLU A 99 19.11 -12.84 -2.25
N ASP A 100 19.70 -12.78 -3.44
CA ASP A 100 20.17 -13.95 -4.15
C ASP A 100 21.69 -14.12 -4.03
N LYS A 101 22.22 -15.23 -4.56
CA LYS A 101 23.65 -15.57 -4.54
C LYS A 101 24.53 -14.63 -5.36
N SER A 102 23.94 -13.82 -6.27
CA SER A 102 24.67 -12.83 -7.07
C SER A 102 24.86 -11.50 -6.33
N GLY A 103 24.21 -11.33 -5.17
CA GLY A 103 24.17 -10.09 -4.42
C GLY A 103 23.03 -9.16 -4.87
N PHE A 104 22.19 -9.58 -5.81
CA PHE A 104 20.97 -8.85 -6.12
C PHE A 104 20.00 -8.94 -4.93
N TRP A 105 19.43 -7.80 -4.55
CA TRP A 105 18.47 -7.74 -3.46
C TRP A 105 17.25 -6.91 -3.82
N GLY A 106 16.14 -7.23 -3.19
CA GLY A 106 14.93 -6.44 -3.22
C GLY A 106 14.28 -6.34 -1.86
N THR A 107 13.74 -5.17 -1.57
CA THR A 107 12.92 -4.95 -0.39
C THR A 107 11.53 -4.52 -0.80
N GLY A 108 10.54 -4.94 -0.04
CA GLY A 108 9.15 -4.62 -0.28
C GLY A 108 8.45 -4.24 1.02
N CYS A 109 7.63 -3.20 0.92
CA CYS A 109 6.72 -2.76 1.97
C CYS A 109 5.32 -2.71 1.38
N ARG A 110 4.38 -3.47 1.94
CA ARG A 110 3.03 -3.61 1.39
C ARG A 110 1.99 -3.47 2.47
N ILE A 111 0.96 -2.65 2.21
CA ILE A 111 -0.24 -2.64 3.04
C ILE A 111 -1.41 -3.20 2.24
N TYR A 112 -2.17 -4.06 2.89
CA TYR A 112 -3.38 -4.68 2.37
C TYR A 112 -4.59 -4.27 3.23
N ASP A 113 -5.64 -3.78 2.57
CA ASP A 113 -6.99 -3.71 3.08
C ASP A 113 -7.84 -4.69 2.28
N PHE A 114 -7.87 -5.94 2.71
CA PHE A 114 -8.53 -7.02 1.99
C PHE A 114 -10.04 -6.85 1.88
N GLU A 115 -10.65 -6.06 2.77
CA GLU A 115 -12.09 -5.88 2.84
C GLU A 115 -12.59 -4.64 2.07
N ALA A 116 -11.69 -3.82 1.53
CA ALA A 116 -12.08 -2.66 0.74
C ALA A 116 -12.92 -3.08 -0.48
N THR A 117 -14.10 -2.50 -0.60
CA THR A 117 -15.02 -2.75 -1.72
C THR A 117 -14.89 -1.71 -2.83
N ALA A 118 -14.22 -0.59 -2.56
CA ALA A 118 -13.94 0.48 -3.50
C ALA A 118 -12.45 0.83 -3.50
N GLY A 119 -11.93 1.19 -4.66
CA GLY A 119 -10.56 1.65 -4.81
C GLY A 119 -10.35 3.05 -4.23
N ILE A 120 -9.10 3.36 -3.89
CA ILE A 120 -8.69 4.72 -3.58
C ILE A 120 -8.87 5.56 -4.85
N PRO A 121 -9.61 6.69 -4.81
CA PRO A 121 -9.78 7.54 -5.97
C PRO A 121 -8.42 8.01 -6.52
N ASP A 122 -8.27 8.02 -7.83
CA ASP A 122 -7.01 8.46 -8.48
C ASP A 122 -6.60 9.87 -8.02
N ALA A 123 -7.55 10.78 -7.93
CA ALA A 123 -7.30 12.16 -7.48
C ALA A 123 -6.73 12.23 -6.05
N ASP A 124 -7.16 11.32 -5.16
CA ASP A 124 -6.66 11.26 -3.79
C ASP A 124 -5.23 10.72 -3.74
N ALA A 125 -4.96 9.67 -4.52
CA ALA A 125 -3.62 9.09 -4.64
C ALA A 125 -2.64 10.09 -5.31
N GLU A 126 -3.07 10.79 -6.37
CA GLU A 126 -2.29 11.84 -7.04
C GLU A 126 -1.99 13.01 -6.09
N SER A 127 -3.02 13.49 -5.36
CA SER A 127 -2.85 14.56 -4.36
C SER A 127 -1.88 14.16 -3.26
N TRP A 128 -1.95 12.90 -2.80
CA TRP A 128 -1.07 12.38 -1.76
C TRP A 128 0.38 12.23 -2.24
N MET A 129 0.58 11.76 -3.48
CA MET A 129 1.91 11.68 -4.10
C MET A 129 2.45 13.05 -4.53
N GLY A 130 1.59 14.07 -4.68
CA GLY A 130 1.95 15.39 -5.19
C GLY A 130 2.19 15.44 -6.70
N ARG A 131 1.87 14.37 -7.44
CA ARG A 131 2.05 14.28 -8.90
C ARG A 131 1.23 13.12 -9.49
N LYS A 132 1.03 13.18 -10.80
CA LYS A 132 0.36 12.10 -11.55
C LYS A 132 1.20 10.82 -11.57
N PRO A 133 0.56 9.64 -11.69
CA PRO A 133 1.27 8.38 -11.87
C PRO A 133 2.07 8.39 -13.19
N THR A 134 3.19 7.69 -13.20
CA THR A 134 4.02 7.46 -14.40
C THR A 134 3.46 6.32 -15.25
N GLY A 135 2.66 5.46 -14.66
CA GLY A 135 1.97 4.38 -15.34
C GLY A 135 0.62 4.06 -14.72
N VAL A 136 -0.31 3.62 -15.56
CA VAL A 136 -1.64 3.15 -15.14
C VAL A 136 -1.89 1.81 -15.81
N VAL A 137 -2.21 0.79 -15.01
CA VAL A 137 -2.59 -0.53 -15.50
C VAL A 137 -4.05 -0.77 -15.16
N SER A 138 -4.88 -1.00 -16.16
CA SER A 138 -6.32 -1.25 -16.01
C SER A 138 -6.76 -2.34 -16.98
N PRO A 139 -6.51 -3.62 -16.66
CA PRO A 139 -6.83 -4.75 -17.56
C PRO A 139 -8.32 -5.01 -17.69
N GLY A 140 -9.15 -4.30 -16.93
CA GLY A 140 -10.60 -4.36 -16.90
C GLY A 140 -11.14 -4.19 -15.50
N ALA A 141 -12.38 -3.69 -15.40
CA ALA A 141 -13.02 -3.39 -14.11
C ALA A 141 -13.15 -4.61 -13.19
N SER A 142 -13.29 -5.81 -13.78
CA SER A 142 -13.39 -7.07 -13.03
C SER A 142 -12.04 -7.63 -12.56
N VAL A 143 -10.91 -7.12 -13.08
CA VAL A 143 -9.58 -7.62 -12.72
C VAL A 143 -8.94 -6.72 -11.67
N GLY A 144 -8.97 -5.41 -11.89
CA GLY A 144 -8.43 -4.42 -10.97
C GLY A 144 -7.83 -3.21 -11.68
N ARG A 145 -7.29 -2.29 -10.88
CA ARG A 145 -6.62 -1.09 -11.34
C ARG A 145 -5.37 -0.85 -10.50
N LYS A 146 -4.29 -0.39 -11.14
CA LYS A 146 -3.05 -0.02 -10.50
C LYS A 146 -2.54 1.32 -11.04
N LEU A 147 -2.15 2.20 -10.14
CA LEU A 147 -1.38 3.41 -10.39
C LEU A 147 0.07 3.13 -9.98
N LEU A 148 1.01 3.52 -10.80
CA LEU A 148 2.45 3.34 -10.57
C LEU A 148 3.17 4.68 -10.60
N TRP A 149 4.07 4.89 -9.68
CA TRP A 149 5.05 5.98 -9.67
C TRP A 149 6.46 5.42 -9.65
N GLU A 150 7.20 5.70 -10.70
CA GLU A 150 8.61 5.37 -10.85
C GLU A 150 9.36 6.60 -11.43
N PRO A 151 10.26 7.23 -10.64
CA PRO A 151 10.58 6.91 -9.26
C PRO A 151 9.36 7.12 -8.32
N GLY A 152 9.40 6.54 -7.12
CA GLY A 152 8.40 6.74 -6.07
C GLY A 152 8.54 8.11 -5.41
N TRP A 153 8.65 8.17 -4.08
CA TRP A 153 8.89 9.44 -3.35
C TRP A 153 10.28 10.01 -3.62
N ARG A 154 11.23 9.19 -4.02
CA ARG A 154 12.61 9.52 -4.40
C ARG A 154 13.18 8.47 -5.36
N GLU A 155 14.35 8.73 -5.91
CA GLU A 155 15.06 7.81 -6.78
C GLU A 155 15.31 6.44 -6.09
N GLY A 156 15.32 5.38 -6.88
CA GLY A 156 15.52 4.01 -6.42
C GLY A 156 14.30 3.34 -5.78
N PHE A 157 13.15 4.01 -5.79
CA PHE A 157 11.88 3.46 -5.28
C PHE A 157 10.85 3.38 -6.37
N THR A 158 9.96 2.38 -6.24
CA THR A 158 8.65 2.41 -6.91
C THR A 158 7.56 2.47 -5.87
N VAL A 159 6.45 3.12 -6.21
CA VAL A 159 5.23 3.16 -5.39
C VAL A 159 4.05 2.76 -6.25
N GLU A 160 3.21 1.88 -5.73
CA GLU A 160 1.99 1.43 -6.38
C GLU A 160 0.79 1.62 -5.46
N VAL A 161 -0.31 2.07 -6.04
CA VAL A 161 -1.65 2.09 -5.41
C VAL A 161 -2.56 1.26 -6.28
N SER A 162 -3.08 0.17 -5.74
CA SER A 162 -3.87 -0.79 -6.48
C SER A 162 -5.20 -1.07 -5.80
N HIS A 163 -6.22 -1.38 -6.59
CA HIS A 163 -7.46 -1.96 -6.13
C HIS A 163 -7.78 -3.23 -6.92
N VAL A 164 -8.10 -4.29 -6.21
CA VAL A 164 -8.53 -5.57 -6.76
C VAL A 164 -9.96 -5.84 -6.28
N PRO A 165 -10.96 -5.86 -7.17
CA PRO A 165 -12.35 -6.12 -6.80
C PRO A 165 -12.52 -7.47 -6.10
N GLN A 166 -13.51 -7.54 -5.19
CA GLN A 166 -13.81 -8.79 -4.46
C GLN A 166 -14.21 -9.96 -5.39
N SER A 167 -14.70 -9.66 -6.61
CA SER A 167 -15.03 -10.63 -7.64
C SER A 167 -13.89 -10.95 -8.60
N SER A 168 -12.68 -10.38 -8.37
CA SER A 168 -11.56 -10.57 -9.27
C SER A 168 -11.03 -12.01 -9.27
N PRO A 169 -10.62 -12.56 -10.44
CA PRO A 169 -9.93 -13.84 -10.50
C PRO A 169 -8.60 -13.85 -9.74
N LEU A 170 -8.02 -12.68 -9.47
CA LEU A 170 -6.80 -12.55 -8.65
C LEU A 170 -7.04 -12.94 -7.19
N ARG A 171 -8.29 -12.80 -6.70
CA ARG A 171 -8.66 -13.26 -5.35
C ARG A 171 -8.57 -14.78 -5.25
N GLU A 172 -9.10 -15.50 -6.20
CA GLU A 172 -9.03 -16.96 -6.21
C GLU A 172 -7.61 -17.45 -6.41
N LYS A 173 -6.91 -16.90 -7.40
CA LYS A 173 -5.57 -17.33 -7.78
C LYS A 173 -4.50 -16.99 -6.74
N PHE A 174 -4.53 -15.77 -6.17
CA PHE A 174 -3.45 -15.24 -5.33
C PHE A 174 -3.91 -14.81 -3.92
N GLY A 175 -5.21 -14.83 -3.62
CA GLY A 175 -5.74 -14.29 -2.37
C GLY A 175 -5.83 -12.76 -2.35
N LEU A 176 -5.64 -12.09 -3.49
CA LEU A 176 -5.60 -10.64 -3.59
C LEU A 176 -7.01 -10.05 -3.77
N SER A 177 -7.39 -9.15 -2.88
CA SER A 177 -8.61 -8.34 -2.99
C SER A 177 -8.45 -7.02 -2.22
N GLY A 178 -9.31 -6.06 -2.51
CA GLY A 178 -9.34 -4.77 -1.82
C GLY A 178 -8.24 -3.81 -2.26
N ASN A 179 -7.83 -2.93 -1.35
CA ASN A 179 -6.78 -1.95 -1.61
C ASN A 179 -5.40 -2.50 -1.24
N ILE A 180 -4.44 -2.30 -2.13
CA ILE A 180 -3.07 -2.77 -1.99
C ILE A 180 -2.14 -1.60 -2.27
N LEU A 181 -1.32 -1.23 -1.29
CA LEU A 181 -0.27 -0.22 -1.43
C LEU A 181 1.08 -0.92 -1.39
N VAL A 182 1.95 -0.60 -2.34
CA VAL A 182 3.28 -1.22 -2.46
C VAL A 182 4.34 -0.15 -2.60
N ALA A 183 5.40 -0.25 -1.80
CA ALA A 183 6.66 0.40 -2.07
C ALA A 183 7.74 -0.68 -2.19
N GLN A 184 8.67 -0.49 -3.11
CA GLN A 184 9.78 -1.42 -3.30
C GLN A 184 11.03 -0.70 -3.76
N ALA A 185 12.16 -1.28 -3.36
CA ALA A 185 13.49 -0.89 -3.80
C ALA A 185 14.28 -2.14 -4.19
N ILE A 186 15.17 -1.99 -5.15
CA ILE A 186 16.05 -3.06 -5.63
C ILE A 186 17.47 -2.53 -5.76
N GLY A 187 18.45 -3.40 -5.65
CA GLY A 187 19.87 -3.05 -5.82
C GLY A 187 20.75 -4.28 -5.97
N GLY A 188 22.06 -4.08 -5.96
CA GLY A 188 23.03 -5.16 -6.15
C GLY A 188 23.34 -5.44 -7.63
N PHE A 189 23.23 -4.42 -8.51
CA PHE A 189 23.59 -4.50 -9.93
C PHE A 189 25.07 -4.28 -10.14
#